data_e76a1c023d0cb00c4db83dffa52af9f5
#
_entry.id   e76a1c023d0cb00c4db83dffa52af9f5
#
_cell.length_a   1.000
_cell.length_b   1.000
_cell.length_c   1.000
_cell.angle_alpha   90.00
_cell.angle_beta   90.00
_cell.angle_gamma   90.00
#
_symmetry.space_group_name_H-M   'P 1'
#
loop_
_entity.id
_entity.type
_entity.pdbx_description
1 polymer ?
#
loop_
_entity_poly.entity_id
_entity_poly.type
_entity_poly.pdbx_seq_one_letter_code
_entity_poly.pdbx_strand_id
1 'polypeptide(L)'
;MTFLASQPGCVQSLQPAAVPTDLCTSLARCPKHMRDGPCGGIAPDGSCEADAALTCPFLAALAALPWRNPCVPAGRPPPRSAGRLEAALRAGSFVVIAEAYTPDSADLSGLVARYAALAPYVTAVNIAEHALASPHAATLAAAALLERAGVETIVNMTCRDRNRIAAQGDLLGAAAVGVKNVFCVTGDHPCRGDDRGARGVYDLDSFGLIRLARQLCDTERLVGGRRLETPPRLFVGAAANPFSPPYEVQAERVAAKVVAGADFIQTQAVFDLPALGAFIDQLHAFKALDRAWLIVGVAIITSLEQARWLQRDVPGARVPDALVDRLATIPAQRQRAYGLDYTLELIQRLRLTPGVSGVLLFPLHGDIDSLAELVPRLEPER
;
A
#
# COMPACT_ATOMS: atom_id res chain seq x y z
N MET A 1 1.10 20.96 -36.48
CA MET A 1 0.73 22.00 -35.50
C MET A 1 -0.78 21.98 -35.37
N THR A 2 -1.30 21.34 -34.35
CA THR A 2 -2.72 21.46 -33.98
C THR A 2 -2.76 21.34 -32.46
N PHE A 3 -2.96 22.47 -31.83
CA PHE A 3 -3.09 22.60 -30.37
C PHE A 3 -4.39 21.93 -29.95
N LEU A 4 -4.31 20.90 -29.12
CA LEU A 4 -5.46 20.39 -28.37
C LEU A 4 -5.76 21.40 -27.26
N ALA A 5 -6.93 21.99 -27.34
CA ALA A 5 -7.49 22.91 -26.35
C ALA A 5 -7.62 22.20 -25.00
N SER A 6 -6.94 22.72 -24.00
CA SER A 6 -7.08 22.36 -22.59
C SER A 6 -8.48 22.75 -22.13
N GLN A 7 -9.24 21.80 -21.61
CA GLN A 7 -10.49 22.10 -20.88
C GLN A 7 -10.13 22.90 -19.62
N PRO A 8 -10.75 24.05 -19.38
CA PRO A 8 -10.57 24.81 -18.15
C PRO A 8 -11.38 24.15 -17.04
N GLY A 9 -10.75 23.68 -15.98
CA GLY A 9 -11.45 23.29 -14.75
C GLY A 9 -10.78 22.28 -13.81
N CYS A 10 -9.67 21.65 -14.15
CA CYS A 10 -9.10 20.60 -13.30
C CYS A 10 -7.59 20.71 -13.11
N VAL A 11 -7.09 21.91 -12.87
CA VAL A 11 -5.70 22.12 -12.42
C VAL A 11 -5.76 22.61 -10.99
N GLN A 12 -5.77 21.69 -10.02
CA GLN A 12 -5.42 22.06 -8.66
C GLN A 12 -3.93 22.42 -8.67
N SER A 13 -3.64 23.73 -8.53
CA SER A 13 -2.30 24.23 -8.35
C SER A 13 -1.63 23.54 -7.15
N LEU A 14 -0.35 23.18 -7.29
CA LEU A 14 0.51 22.65 -6.23
C LEU A 14 0.78 23.65 -5.08
N GLN A 15 0.09 24.79 -5.05
CA GLN A 15 0.09 25.69 -3.92
C GLN A 15 -0.90 25.15 -2.87
N PRO A 16 -0.48 25.03 -1.60
CA PRO A 16 -1.40 24.66 -0.54
C PRO A 16 -2.53 25.72 -0.52
N ALA A 17 -3.77 25.28 -0.79
CA ALA A 17 -4.93 26.08 -0.50
C ALA A 17 -4.84 26.54 0.96
N ALA A 18 -5.30 27.75 1.27
CA ALA A 18 -5.34 28.24 2.64
C ALA A 18 -6.04 27.19 3.52
N VAL A 19 -5.27 26.59 4.43
CA VAL A 19 -5.76 25.51 5.30
C VAL A 19 -6.80 26.12 6.23
N PRO A 20 -8.05 25.61 6.29
CA PRO A 20 -9.04 26.11 7.22
C PRO A 20 -8.53 26.08 8.67
N THR A 21 -8.93 27.02 9.51
CA THR A 21 -8.47 27.16 10.90
C THR A 21 -8.67 25.86 11.71
N ASP A 22 -9.79 25.17 11.50
CA ASP A 22 -10.10 23.89 12.15
C ASP A 22 -9.12 22.78 11.74
N LEU A 23 -8.70 22.78 10.49
CA LEU A 23 -7.70 21.84 10.00
C LEU A 23 -6.29 22.16 10.53
N CYS A 24 -5.94 23.44 10.69
CA CYS A 24 -4.68 23.86 11.34
C CYS A 24 -4.61 23.35 12.78
N THR A 25 -5.70 23.44 13.53
CA THR A 25 -5.79 22.92 14.90
C THR A 25 -5.63 21.39 14.94
N SER A 26 -6.25 20.68 13.98
CA SER A 26 -6.16 19.24 13.84
C SER A 26 -4.73 18.80 13.50
N LEU A 27 -4.05 19.51 12.60
CA LEU A 27 -2.66 19.28 12.23
C LEU A 27 -1.71 19.38 13.44
N ALA A 28 -1.89 20.44 14.26
CA ALA A 28 -1.04 20.68 15.43
C ALA A 28 -1.18 19.59 16.51
N ARG A 29 -2.32 18.89 16.57
CA ARG A 29 -2.60 17.85 17.56
C ARG A 29 -2.27 16.44 17.08
N CYS A 30 -1.99 16.24 15.79
CA CYS A 30 -1.73 14.92 15.22
C CYS A 30 -0.29 14.47 15.51
N PRO A 31 -0.05 13.35 16.22
CA PRO A 31 1.30 12.85 16.53
C PRO A 31 2.13 12.50 15.29
N LYS A 32 1.49 12.22 14.16
CA LYS A 32 2.13 11.94 12.87
C LYS A 32 2.20 13.15 11.95
N HIS A 33 1.87 14.33 12.41
CA HIS A 33 1.88 15.56 11.62
C HIS A 33 1.19 15.44 10.27
N MET A 34 0.12 14.63 10.20
CA MET A 34 -0.64 14.41 8.97
C MET A 34 -1.16 15.73 8.41
N ARG A 35 -1.07 15.91 7.09
CA ARG A 35 -1.48 17.15 6.39
C ARG A 35 -2.72 16.97 5.54
N ASP A 36 -2.84 15.79 4.95
CA ASP A 36 -3.93 15.47 4.02
C ASP A 36 -5.02 14.60 4.69
N GLY A 37 -5.21 14.70 6.01
CA GLY A 37 -6.28 14.03 6.74
C GLY A 37 -5.81 12.82 7.54
N PRO A 38 -6.74 11.99 8.03
CA PRO A 38 -6.43 10.92 8.96
C PRO A 38 -5.51 9.87 8.34
N CYS A 39 -4.64 9.25 9.15
CA CYS A 39 -3.86 8.08 8.76
C CYS A 39 -4.71 6.80 8.83
N GLY A 40 -4.10 5.62 8.57
CA GLY A 40 -4.75 4.33 8.74
C GLY A 40 -4.82 3.81 10.18
N GLY A 41 -4.24 4.53 11.15
CA GLY A 41 -4.11 4.10 12.54
C GLY A 41 -5.21 4.61 13.46
N ILE A 42 -6.45 4.75 12.98
CA ILE A 42 -7.60 5.09 13.82
C ILE A 42 -8.25 3.78 14.26
N ALA A 43 -8.42 3.61 15.58
CA ALA A 43 -9.12 2.47 16.15
C ALA A 43 -10.65 2.58 15.91
N PRO A 44 -11.41 1.48 16.03
CA PRO A 44 -12.87 1.50 15.82
C PRO A 44 -13.64 2.49 16.70
N ASP A 45 -13.13 2.81 17.89
CA ASP A 45 -13.68 3.80 18.81
C ASP A 45 -13.29 5.25 18.46
N GLY A 46 -12.51 5.46 17.40
CA GLY A 46 -12.01 6.77 16.96
C GLY A 46 -10.71 7.21 17.64
N SER A 47 -10.14 6.41 18.52
CA SER A 47 -8.87 6.72 19.19
C SER A 47 -7.66 6.62 18.25
N CYS A 48 -6.57 7.31 18.59
CA CYS A 48 -5.34 7.37 17.83
C CYS A 48 -4.40 6.21 18.22
N GLU A 49 -3.76 5.56 17.26
CA GLU A 49 -2.78 4.51 17.52
C GLU A 49 -1.54 4.98 18.32
N ALA A 50 -1.21 6.27 18.23
CA ALA A 50 -0.08 6.87 18.91
C ALA A 50 -0.40 7.22 20.39
N ASP A 51 -1.68 7.48 20.67
CA ASP A 51 -2.17 7.85 22.01
C ASP A 51 -3.64 7.45 22.12
N ALA A 52 -3.93 6.38 22.84
CA ALA A 52 -5.30 5.88 22.99
C ALA A 52 -6.25 6.85 23.73
N ALA A 53 -5.73 7.82 24.47
CA ALA A 53 -6.52 8.86 25.11
C ALA A 53 -6.90 9.99 24.13
N LEU A 54 -6.26 10.04 22.96
CA LEU A 54 -6.51 11.06 21.95
C LEU A 54 -7.50 10.54 20.90
N THR A 55 -8.68 11.14 20.82
CA THR A 55 -9.53 10.98 19.64
C THR A 55 -8.86 11.60 18.42
N CYS A 56 -8.89 10.90 17.28
CA CYS A 56 -8.25 11.41 16.07
C CYS A 56 -8.76 12.80 15.71
N PRO A 57 -7.88 13.82 15.67
CA PRO A 57 -8.29 15.21 15.49
C PRO A 57 -8.93 15.49 14.13
N PHE A 58 -8.72 14.62 13.14
CA PHE A 58 -9.33 14.78 11.82
C PHE A 58 -10.80 14.33 11.75
N LEU A 59 -11.29 13.54 12.70
CA LEU A 59 -12.69 13.08 12.66
C LEU A 59 -13.69 14.26 12.71
N ALA A 60 -13.38 15.32 13.47
CA ALA A 60 -14.20 16.52 13.52
C ALA A 60 -14.08 17.40 12.25
N ALA A 61 -13.01 17.24 11.48
CA ALA A 61 -12.68 18.07 10.31
C ALA A 61 -12.84 17.33 8.96
N LEU A 62 -13.49 16.17 8.94
CA LEU A 62 -13.61 15.34 7.72
C LEU A 62 -14.20 16.09 6.54
N ALA A 63 -15.21 16.94 6.76
CA ALA A 63 -15.85 17.73 5.72
C ALA A 63 -14.95 18.82 5.11
N ALA A 64 -13.94 19.28 5.87
CA ALA A 64 -13.03 20.34 5.47
C ALA A 64 -11.72 19.83 4.84
N LEU A 65 -11.58 18.52 4.65
CA LEU A 65 -10.36 17.94 4.09
C LEU A 65 -10.15 18.43 2.64
N PRO A 66 -8.89 18.78 2.27
CA PRO A 66 -8.61 19.44 0.99
C PRO A 66 -8.83 18.53 -0.23
N TRP A 67 -8.96 17.23 -0.05
CA TRP A 67 -9.18 16.25 -1.11
C TRP A 67 -10.63 15.77 -1.22
N ARG A 68 -11.57 16.35 -0.47
CA ARG A 68 -12.99 16.00 -0.63
C ARG A 68 -13.47 16.30 -2.04
N ASN A 69 -14.33 15.43 -2.56
CA ASN A 69 -14.84 15.49 -3.93
C ASN A 69 -13.72 15.51 -5.00
N PRO A 70 -12.81 14.51 -5.02
CA PRO A 70 -11.68 14.50 -5.93
C PRO A 70 -12.14 14.39 -7.39
N CYS A 71 -11.59 15.25 -8.25
CA CYS A 71 -11.81 15.16 -9.69
C CYS A 71 -10.74 14.25 -10.30
N VAL A 72 -11.06 12.98 -10.49
CA VAL A 72 -10.13 12.04 -11.11
C VAL A 72 -10.08 12.30 -12.61
N PRO A 73 -8.88 12.55 -13.20
CA PRO A 73 -8.73 12.73 -14.64
C PRO A 73 -9.14 11.46 -15.40
N ALA A 74 -9.77 11.63 -16.55
CA ALA A 74 -10.18 10.52 -17.38
C ALA A 74 -8.99 9.75 -17.96
N GLY A 75 -9.13 8.42 -18.04
CA GLY A 75 -8.19 7.51 -18.67
C GLY A 75 -6.88 7.30 -17.89
N ARG A 76 -6.22 6.21 -18.22
CA ARG A 76 -4.93 5.85 -17.62
C ARG A 76 -3.80 6.67 -18.21
N PRO A 77 -2.79 7.07 -17.41
CA PRO A 77 -1.61 7.76 -17.91
C PRO A 77 -0.81 6.85 -18.86
N PRO A 78 0.07 7.42 -19.70
CA PRO A 78 1.03 6.62 -20.46
C PRO A 78 1.91 5.76 -19.53
N PRO A 79 2.63 4.75 -20.05
CA PRO A 79 3.50 3.91 -19.24
C PRO A 79 4.48 4.74 -18.41
N ARG A 80 4.53 4.45 -17.11
CA ARG A 80 5.34 5.17 -16.10
C ARG A 80 6.71 4.55 -15.93
N SER A 81 6.78 3.23 -16.06
CA SER A 81 7.98 2.43 -15.86
C SER A 81 8.15 1.41 -16.98
N ALA A 82 9.25 0.65 -16.94
CA ALA A 82 9.47 -0.51 -17.81
C ALA A 82 9.35 -1.83 -17.02
N GLY A 83 8.57 -1.82 -15.91
CA GLY A 83 8.41 -2.96 -15.02
C GLY A 83 7.40 -3.99 -15.55
N ARG A 84 7.60 -5.26 -15.13
CA ARG A 84 6.67 -6.37 -15.43
C ARG A 84 5.30 -6.14 -14.82
N LEU A 85 5.24 -5.58 -13.59
CA LEU A 85 3.99 -5.31 -12.89
C LEU A 85 3.11 -4.36 -13.71
N GLU A 86 3.65 -3.22 -14.14
CA GLU A 86 2.90 -2.27 -14.96
C GLU A 86 2.50 -2.89 -16.31
N ALA A 87 3.41 -3.62 -16.95
CA ALA A 87 3.14 -4.28 -18.24
C ALA A 87 2.01 -5.31 -18.12
N ALA A 88 2.03 -6.17 -17.08
CA ALA A 88 0.99 -7.16 -16.82
C ALA A 88 -0.38 -6.52 -16.54
N LEU A 89 -0.42 -5.49 -15.69
CA LEU A 89 -1.65 -4.76 -15.38
C LEU A 89 -2.24 -4.07 -16.63
N ARG A 90 -1.39 -3.50 -17.49
CA ARG A 90 -1.82 -2.89 -18.76
C ARG A 90 -2.34 -3.91 -19.76
N ALA A 91 -1.78 -5.11 -19.76
CA ALA A 91 -2.26 -6.22 -20.57
C ALA A 91 -3.57 -6.84 -20.06
N GLY A 92 -4.07 -6.40 -18.90
CA GLY A 92 -5.27 -6.97 -18.27
C GLY A 92 -5.01 -8.30 -17.55
N SER A 93 -3.76 -8.67 -17.33
CA SER A 93 -3.41 -9.88 -16.58
C SER A 93 -3.72 -9.71 -15.11
N PHE A 94 -4.23 -10.76 -14.47
CA PHE A 94 -4.42 -10.80 -13.02
C PHE A 94 -3.06 -11.02 -12.34
N VAL A 95 -2.57 -10.01 -11.62
CA VAL A 95 -1.23 -10.07 -11.01
C VAL A 95 -1.24 -10.73 -9.64
N VAL A 96 -0.18 -11.47 -9.34
CA VAL A 96 0.08 -12.06 -8.01
C VAL A 96 1.35 -11.43 -7.46
N ILE A 97 1.23 -10.79 -6.30
CA ILE A 97 2.34 -10.14 -5.61
C ILE A 97 2.56 -10.85 -4.28
N ALA A 98 3.80 -11.16 -3.94
CA ALA A 98 4.17 -11.72 -2.64
C ALA A 98 4.70 -10.60 -1.73
N GLU A 99 4.24 -10.55 -0.49
CA GLU A 99 4.82 -9.68 0.53
C GLU A 99 6.12 -10.28 1.07
N ALA A 100 7.12 -9.45 1.26
CA ALA A 100 8.40 -9.79 1.89
C ALA A 100 8.65 -8.93 3.13
N TYR A 101 9.06 -9.58 4.19
CA TYR A 101 9.59 -8.93 5.39
C TYR A 101 11.11 -9.14 5.42
N THR A 102 11.86 -8.04 5.53
CA THR A 102 13.31 -8.13 5.67
C THR A 102 13.68 -8.67 7.06
N PRO A 103 14.71 -9.53 7.17
CA PRO A 103 15.10 -10.09 8.46
C PRO A 103 15.85 -9.08 9.35
N ASP A 104 15.94 -9.40 10.64
CA ASP A 104 16.78 -8.71 11.61
C ASP A 104 18.22 -9.23 11.50
N SER A 105 18.81 -9.05 10.33
CA SER A 105 20.10 -9.63 9.98
C SER A 105 20.85 -8.75 8.99
N ALA A 106 22.15 -8.73 9.08
CA ALA A 106 23.04 -8.18 8.06
C ALA A 106 23.22 -9.12 6.86
N ASP A 107 22.78 -10.37 6.96
CA ASP A 107 22.78 -11.35 5.85
C ASP A 107 21.39 -11.51 5.27
N LEU A 108 21.23 -11.11 4.01
CA LEU A 108 20.00 -11.20 3.23
C LEU A 108 20.01 -12.37 2.22
N SER A 109 21.03 -13.22 2.21
CA SER A 109 21.17 -14.30 1.23
C SER A 109 19.99 -15.27 1.26
N GLY A 110 19.50 -15.62 2.45
CA GLY A 110 18.34 -16.49 2.63
C GLY A 110 17.04 -15.87 2.09
N LEU A 111 16.84 -14.56 2.31
CA LEU A 111 15.72 -13.82 1.72
C LEU A 111 15.77 -13.88 0.19
N VAL A 112 16.93 -13.53 -0.38
CA VAL A 112 17.12 -13.50 -1.84
C VAL A 112 16.88 -14.88 -2.45
N ALA A 113 17.44 -15.94 -1.88
CA ALA A 113 17.26 -17.30 -2.38
C ALA A 113 15.79 -17.74 -2.40
N ARG A 114 15.05 -17.47 -1.31
CA ARG A 114 13.61 -17.82 -1.19
C ARG A 114 12.75 -17.08 -2.20
N TYR A 115 12.89 -15.76 -2.33
CA TYR A 115 12.08 -14.98 -3.26
C TYR A 115 12.51 -15.16 -4.73
N ALA A 116 13.76 -15.45 -5.01
CA ALA A 116 14.21 -15.86 -6.35
C ALA A 116 13.53 -17.19 -6.79
N ALA A 117 13.35 -18.13 -5.88
CA ALA A 117 12.62 -19.37 -6.15
C ALA A 117 11.12 -19.13 -6.42
N LEU A 118 10.53 -18.07 -5.85
CA LEU A 118 9.13 -17.68 -6.08
C LEU A 118 8.93 -16.85 -7.37
N ALA A 119 9.98 -16.26 -7.92
CA ALA A 119 9.90 -15.33 -9.06
C ALA A 119 9.15 -15.88 -10.30
N PRO A 120 9.16 -17.19 -10.63
CA PRO A 120 8.36 -17.72 -11.73
C PRO A 120 6.84 -17.68 -11.50
N TYR A 121 6.39 -17.60 -10.24
CA TYR A 121 4.98 -17.71 -9.84
C TYR A 121 4.36 -16.37 -9.44
N VAL A 122 5.18 -15.33 -9.24
CA VAL A 122 4.72 -14.02 -8.82
C VAL A 122 5.14 -12.93 -9.81
N THR A 123 4.30 -11.91 -9.95
CA THR A 123 4.59 -10.79 -10.84
C THR A 123 5.64 -9.86 -10.25
N ALA A 124 5.58 -9.63 -8.93
CA ALA A 124 6.52 -8.80 -8.18
C ALA A 124 6.55 -9.22 -6.71
N VAL A 125 7.58 -8.75 -5.98
CA VAL A 125 7.71 -8.90 -4.53
C VAL A 125 7.60 -7.54 -3.86
N ASN A 126 6.60 -7.36 -2.99
CA ASN A 126 6.38 -6.15 -2.21
C ASN A 126 7.19 -6.24 -0.91
N ILE A 127 8.15 -5.35 -0.72
CA ILE A 127 9.05 -5.40 0.44
C ILE A 127 8.57 -4.39 1.48
N ALA A 128 8.07 -4.90 2.62
CA ALA A 128 7.61 -4.08 3.72
C ALA A 128 8.78 -3.31 4.36
N GLU A 129 8.54 -2.04 4.71
CA GLU A 129 9.55 -1.22 5.38
C GLU A 129 9.27 -1.13 6.86
N HIS A 130 10.13 -1.74 7.68
CA HIS A 130 10.06 -1.69 9.14
C HIS A 130 8.63 -1.92 9.64
N ALA A 131 8.08 -3.09 9.28
CA ALA A 131 6.70 -3.47 9.59
C ALA A 131 6.44 -3.33 11.11
N LEU A 132 5.24 -2.87 11.46
CA LEU A 132 4.84 -2.60 12.85
C LEU A 132 5.79 -1.64 13.59
N ALA A 133 6.48 -0.77 12.87
CA ALA A 133 7.48 0.17 13.40
C ALA A 133 8.66 -0.50 14.13
N SER A 134 8.95 -1.76 13.84
CA SER A 134 10.14 -2.48 14.35
C SER A 134 11.28 -2.40 13.33
N PRO A 135 12.54 -2.25 13.75
CA PRO A 135 13.67 -2.15 12.85
C PRO A 135 13.98 -3.51 12.21
N HIS A 136 14.24 -3.48 10.92
CA HIS A 136 14.64 -4.62 10.09
C HIS A 136 15.72 -4.16 9.12
N ALA A 137 16.33 -5.07 8.37
CA ALA A 137 17.27 -4.69 7.31
C ALA A 137 16.61 -3.73 6.31
N ALA A 138 17.37 -2.73 5.84
CA ALA A 138 16.83 -1.67 4.99
C ALA A 138 16.21 -2.22 3.70
N THR A 139 14.98 -1.81 3.41
CA THR A 139 14.18 -2.25 2.25
C THR A 139 14.90 -2.01 0.92
N LEU A 140 15.59 -0.87 0.77
CA LEU A 140 16.36 -0.57 -0.45
C LEU A 140 17.54 -1.52 -0.65
N ALA A 141 18.19 -1.96 0.44
CA ALA A 141 19.27 -2.96 0.34
C ALA A 141 18.72 -4.31 -0.13
N ALA A 142 17.61 -4.76 0.44
CA ALA A 142 16.94 -5.98 0.01
C ALA A 142 16.47 -5.89 -1.45
N ALA A 143 15.87 -4.77 -1.84
CA ALA A 143 15.43 -4.53 -3.21
C ALA A 143 16.57 -4.60 -4.21
N ALA A 144 17.72 -3.97 -3.93
CA ALA A 144 18.89 -4.01 -4.80
C ALA A 144 19.41 -5.45 -5.03
N LEU A 145 19.37 -6.29 -3.99
CA LEU A 145 19.79 -7.69 -4.11
C LEU A 145 18.77 -8.53 -4.89
N LEU A 146 17.48 -8.32 -4.66
CA LEU A 146 16.39 -9.02 -5.35
C LEU A 146 16.33 -8.64 -6.85
N GLU A 147 16.41 -7.34 -7.18
CA GLU A 147 16.47 -6.88 -8.57
C GLU A 147 17.67 -7.50 -9.33
N ARG A 148 18.83 -7.58 -8.68
CA ARG A 148 20.01 -8.27 -9.25
C ARG A 148 19.80 -9.78 -9.45
N ALA A 149 18.95 -10.39 -8.64
CA ALA A 149 18.53 -11.79 -8.79
C ALA A 149 17.38 -11.98 -9.81
N GLY A 150 16.96 -10.92 -10.51
CA GLY A 150 15.89 -10.97 -11.51
C GLY A 150 14.48 -10.95 -10.93
N VAL A 151 14.33 -10.62 -9.65
CA VAL A 151 13.03 -10.49 -8.98
C VAL A 151 12.59 -9.02 -9.05
N GLU A 152 11.50 -8.74 -9.73
CA GLU A 152 10.94 -7.37 -9.72
C GLU A 152 10.37 -7.03 -8.35
N THR A 153 10.72 -5.85 -7.84
CA THR A 153 10.34 -5.43 -6.50
C THR A 153 9.36 -4.25 -6.49
N ILE A 154 8.57 -4.17 -5.43
CA ILE A 154 7.81 -2.99 -5.01
C ILE A 154 8.40 -2.56 -3.68
N VAL A 155 9.01 -1.39 -3.63
CA VAL A 155 9.65 -0.87 -2.42
C VAL A 155 8.64 -0.06 -1.60
N ASN A 156 8.30 -0.52 -0.41
CA ASN A 156 7.53 0.29 0.51
C ASN A 156 8.40 1.43 1.03
N MET A 157 7.85 2.63 1.03
CA MET A 157 8.49 3.84 1.55
C MET A 157 7.57 4.50 2.57
N THR A 158 8.02 4.55 3.83
CA THR A 158 7.27 5.20 4.91
C THR A 158 7.68 6.66 5.06
N CYS A 159 6.77 7.51 5.48
CA CYS A 159 7.05 8.89 5.88
C CYS A 159 7.59 8.96 7.33
N ARG A 160 7.48 7.87 8.10
CA ARG A 160 7.89 7.81 9.49
C ARG A 160 9.36 8.12 9.69
N ASP A 161 10.23 7.55 8.86
CA ASP A 161 11.67 7.48 9.15
C ASP A 161 12.49 8.50 8.34
N ARG A 162 11.84 9.32 7.50
CA ARG A 162 12.55 10.21 6.56
C ARG A 162 11.91 11.58 6.38
N ASN A 163 12.75 12.59 6.20
CA ASN A 163 12.33 13.89 5.72
C ASN A 163 12.34 13.94 4.18
N ARG A 164 11.93 15.07 3.59
CA ARG A 164 11.86 15.26 2.12
C ARG A 164 13.20 15.14 1.43
N ILE A 165 14.31 15.42 2.10
CA ILE A 165 15.66 15.28 1.50
C ILE A 165 15.95 13.80 1.33
N ALA A 166 15.79 13.02 2.41
CA ALA A 166 16.00 11.58 2.38
C ALA A 166 15.02 10.90 1.41
N ALA A 167 13.73 11.26 1.42
CA ALA A 167 12.74 10.70 0.52
C ALA A 167 13.09 10.90 -0.97
N GLN A 168 13.59 12.07 -1.36
CA GLN A 168 14.07 12.32 -2.73
C GLN A 168 15.30 11.47 -3.05
N GLY A 169 16.26 11.39 -2.12
CA GLY A 169 17.44 10.55 -2.28
C GLY A 169 17.11 9.07 -2.43
N ASP A 170 16.20 8.56 -1.61
CA ASP A 170 15.77 7.16 -1.63
C ASP A 170 15.01 6.80 -2.93
N LEU A 171 14.15 7.71 -3.44
CA LEU A 171 13.46 7.52 -4.73
C LEU A 171 14.45 7.46 -5.90
N LEU A 172 15.47 8.32 -5.89
CA LEU A 172 16.53 8.29 -6.90
C LEU A 172 17.39 7.02 -6.74
N GLY A 173 17.75 6.66 -5.51
CA GLY A 173 18.50 5.45 -5.18
C GLY A 173 17.76 4.17 -5.60
N ALA A 174 16.45 4.09 -5.34
CA ALA A 174 15.61 2.98 -5.78
C ALA A 174 15.67 2.81 -7.31
N ALA A 175 15.46 3.89 -8.06
CA ALA A 175 15.57 3.86 -9.52
C ALA A 175 16.97 3.47 -10.00
N ALA A 176 18.03 3.96 -9.35
CA ALA A 176 19.42 3.68 -9.70
C ALA A 176 19.79 2.19 -9.53
N VAL A 177 19.19 1.49 -8.55
CA VAL A 177 19.41 0.05 -8.35
C VAL A 177 18.46 -0.85 -9.15
N GLY A 178 17.60 -0.25 -9.99
CA GLY A 178 16.75 -1.00 -10.92
C GLY A 178 15.29 -1.14 -10.49
N VAL A 179 14.90 -0.65 -9.32
CA VAL A 179 13.50 -0.66 -8.84
C VAL A 179 12.60 0.09 -9.82
N LYS A 180 11.45 -0.52 -10.16
CA LYS A 180 10.44 0.03 -11.06
C LYS A 180 9.19 0.50 -10.34
N ASN A 181 8.94 -0.03 -9.12
CA ASN A 181 7.71 0.19 -8.40
C ASN A 181 7.99 0.65 -6.98
N VAL A 182 7.30 1.69 -6.53
CA VAL A 182 7.36 2.17 -5.15
C VAL A 182 5.96 2.22 -4.56
N PHE A 183 5.84 1.94 -3.28
CA PHE A 183 4.58 1.95 -2.55
C PHE A 183 4.64 2.95 -1.40
N CYS A 184 3.84 4.02 -1.51
CA CYS A 184 3.89 5.16 -0.60
C CYS A 184 2.94 4.97 0.59
N VAL A 185 3.49 4.90 1.78
CA VAL A 185 2.73 4.77 3.04
C VAL A 185 3.15 5.80 4.07
N THR A 186 2.26 6.11 5.01
CA THR A 186 2.62 6.99 6.13
C THR A 186 3.55 6.30 7.12
N GLY A 187 3.34 5.01 7.34
CA GLY A 187 4.03 4.19 8.35
C GLY A 187 3.33 4.22 9.70
N ASP A 188 3.48 3.14 10.46
CA ASP A 188 2.98 3.02 11.84
C ASP A 188 3.73 3.96 12.77
N HIS A 189 3.07 4.39 13.85
CA HIS A 189 3.75 5.23 14.84
C HIS A 189 4.79 4.41 15.62
N PRO A 190 5.98 4.98 15.99
CA PRO A 190 7.04 4.25 16.72
C PRO A 190 6.58 3.57 18.01
N CYS A 191 5.55 4.11 18.69
CA CYS A 191 5.00 3.48 19.89
C CYS A 191 4.40 2.08 19.66
N ARG A 192 4.16 1.68 18.40
CA ARG A 192 3.67 0.34 18.02
C ARG A 192 4.78 -0.69 17.93
N GLY A 193 6.02 -0.24 17.76
CA GLY A 193 7.20 -1.09 17.64
C GLY A 193 7.87 -1.40 18.97
N ASP A 194 9.03 -2.00 18.87
CA ASP A 194 9.89 -2.39 20.00
C ASP A 194 10.74 -1.23 20.52
N ASP A 195 11.20 -0.31 19.65
CA ASP A 195 11.87 0.94 20.08
C ASP A 195 10.87 2.10 20.18
N ARG A 196 10.10 2.10 21.27
CA ARG A 196 9.07 3.12 21.52
C ARG A 196 9.62 4.52 21.77
N GLY A 197 10.94 4.65 21.98
CA GLY A 197 11.64 5.92 22.17
C GLY A 197 12.02 6.59 20.85
N ALA A 198 11.97 5.88 19.75
CA ALA A 198 12.25 6.43 18.43
C ALA A 198 11.30 7.58 18.09
N ARG A 199 11.81 8.60 17.39
CA ARG A 199 11.01 9.76 16.96
C ARG A 199 10.64 9.63 15.50
N GLY A 200 9.34 9.62 15.19
CA GLY A 200 8.87 9.73 13.84
C GLY A 200 9.17 11.10 13.23
N VAL A 201 9.62 11.12 11.99
CA VAL A 201 9.94 12.36 11.26
C VAL A 201 8.69 13.00 10.66
N TYR A 202 7.91 12.23 9.91
CA TYR A 202 6.63 12.65 9.30
C TYR A 202 6.66 14.06 8.66
N ASP A 203 7.75 14.41 7.95
CA ASP A 203 7.83 15.66 7.16
C ASP A 203 6.83 15.64 5.99
N LEU A 204 6.42 14.45 5.55
CA LEU A 204 5.34 14.19 4.60
C LEU A 204 4.36 13.18 5.20
N ASP A 205 3.16 13.14 4.65
CA ASP A 205 2.27 11.99 4.72
C ASP A 205 2.27 11.22 3.38
N SER A 206 1.46 10.16 3.29
CA SER A 206 1.43 9.34 2.06
C SER A 206 1.01 10.11 0.81
N PHE A 207 0.13 11.11 0.91
CA PHE A 207 -0.24 11.97 -0.21
C PHE A 207 0.94 12.84 -0.65
N GLY A 208 1.63 13.44 0.32
CA GLY A 208 2.84 14.23 0.07
C GLY A 208 3.93 13.39 -0.60
N LEU A 209 4.12 12.14 -0.18
CA LEU A 209 5.12 11.23 -0.75
C LEU A 209 4.75 10.81 -2.18
N ILE A 210 3.46 10.54 -2.47
CA ILE A 210 2.98 10.25 -3.83
C ILE A 210 3.26 11.45 -4.75
N ARG A 211 2.87 12.66 -4.32
CA ARG A 211 3.13 13.90 -5.07
C ARG A 211 4.62 14.13 -5.31
N LEU A 212 5.45 13.85 -4.29
CA LEU A 212 6.91 13.94 -4.41
C LEU A 212 7.45 12.99 -5.47
N ALA A 213 7.05 11.71 -5.44
CA ALA A 213 7.46 10.73 -6.44
C ALA A 213 7.05 11.16 -7.86
N ARG A 214 5.83 11.64 -8.04
CA ARG A 214 5.36 12.17 -9.33
C ARG A 214 6.12 13.40 -9.76
N GLN A 215 6.43 14.33 -8.86
CA GLN A 215 7.23 15.50 -9.19
C GLN A 215 8.59 15.10 -9.77
N LEU A 216 9.31 14.18 -9.11
CA LEU A 216 10.60 13.71 -9.63
C LEU A 216 10.49 13.06 -11.01
N CYS A 217 9.45 12.23 -11.22
CA CYS A 217 9.24 11.52 -12.47
C CYS A 217 8.71 12.41 -13.61
N ASP A 218 7.72 13.25 -13.32
CA ASP A 218 6.92 13.93 -14.35
C ASP A 218 7.44 15.33 -14.66
N THR A 219 8.01 16.04 -13.67
CA THR A 219 8.62 17.37 -13.87
C THR A 219 10.11 17.34 -14.05
N GLU A 220 10.75 16.22 -13.79
CA GLU A 220 12.20 16.01 -13.86
C GLU A 220 12.99 16.98 -12.94
N ARG A 221 12.37 17.37 -11.80
CA ARG A 221 12.95 18.34 -10.87
C ARG A 221 12.84 17.88 -9.42
N LEU A 222 13.89 18.20 -8.67
CA LEU A 222 13.82 18.14 -7.21
C LEU A 222 12.83 19.19 -6.67
N VAL A 223 12.38 19.00 -5.43
CA VAL A 223 11.45 19.94 -4.76
C VAL A 223 12.01 21.36 -4.74
N GLY A 224 13.33 21.54 -4.58
CA GLY A 224 14.00 22.83 -4.64
C GLY A 224 14.14 23.43 -6.06
N GLY A 225 13.53 22.82 -7.10
CA GLY A 225 13.50 23.32 -8.47
C GLY A 225 14.69 22.90 -9.35
N ARG A 226 15.77 22.34 -8.78
CA ARG A 226 16.93 21.86 -9.53
C ARG A 226 16.53 20.72 -10.47
N ARG A 227 16.91 20.81 -11.74
CA ARG A 227 16.66 19.78 -12.74
C ARG A 227 17.47 18.52 -12.45
N LEU A 228 16.84 17.36 -12.64
CA LEU A 228 17.50 16.06 -12.59
C LEU A 228 18.25 15.78 -13.90
N GLU A 229 19.42 15.20 -13.82
CA GLU A 229 20.19 14.75 -14.97
C GLU A 229 19.51 13.54 -15.61
N THR A 230 19.13 12.57 -14.78
CA THR A 230 18.37 11.37 -15.17
C THR A 230 17.16 11.22 -14.24
N PRO A 231 15.94 11.56 -14.70
CA PRO A 231 14.75 11.43 -13.88
C PRO A 231 14.37 9.96 -13.65
N PRO A 232 13.83 9.62 -12.46
CA PRO A 232 13.37 8.26 -12.19
C PRO A 232 12.10 7.93 -12.98
N ARG A 233 11.93 6.67 -13.35
CA ARG A 233 10.74 6.16 -14.00
C ARG A 233 10.09 5.13 -13.09
N LEU A 234 9.12 5.58 -12.28
CA LEU A 234 8.53 4.78 -11.22
C LEU A 234 7.02 4.64 -11.40
N PHE A 235 6.54 3.44 -11.20
CA PHE A 235 5.14 3.10 -11.04
C PHE A 235 4.79 3.21 -9.56
N VAL A 236 3.87 4.11 -9.20
CA VAL A 236 3.66 4.55 -7.81
C VAL A 236 2.39 3.95 -7.25
N GLY A 237 2.52 3.18 -6.18
CA GLY A 237 1.42 2.59 -5.44
C GLY A 237 1.03 3.35 -4.18
N ALA A 238 -0.19 3.13 -3.73
CA ALA A 238 -0.71 3.67 -2.48
C ALA A 238 -1.62 2.68 -1.75
N ALA A 239 -1.61 2.77 -0.41
CA ALA A 239 -2.41 1.90 0.44
C ALA A 239 -3.88 2.34 0.50
N ALA A 240 -4.77 1.34 0.58
CA ALA A 240 -6.15 1.48 0.98
C ALA A 240 -6.46 0.57 2.18
N ASN A 241 -7.30 1.03 3.10
CA ASN A 241 -7.89 0.18 4.11
C ASN A 241 -9.42 0.36 4.06
N PRO A 242 -10.12 -0.45 3.23
CA PRO A 242 -11.54 -0.28 2.98
C PRO A 242 -12.40 -0.35 4.23
N PHE A 243 -11.92 -1.07 5.24
CA PHE A 243 -12.71 -1.46 6.43
C PHE A 243 -12.19 -0.85 7.72
N SER A 244 -11.40 0.22 7.63
CA SER A 244 -10.96 1.03 8.78
C SER A 244 -11.73 2.35 8.88
N PRO A 245 -11.90 2.90 10.08
CA PRO A 245 -12.46 4.23 10.26
C PRO A 245 -11.57 5.32 9.61
N PRO A 246 -12.15 6.45 9.19
CA PRO A 246 -13.58 6.70 9.01
C PRO A 246 -14.09 6.05 7.72
N TYR A 247 -15.07 5.14 7.86
CA TYR A 247 -15.52 4.25 6.77
C TYR A 247 -16.09 5.01 5.56
N GLU A 248 -16.79 6.11 5.83
CA GLU A 248 -17.54 6.89 4.84
C GLU A 248 -16.66 7.62 3.83
N VAL A 249 -15.37 7.80 4.11
CA VAL A 249 -14.44 8.55 3.25
C VAL A 249 -13.34 7.68 2.63
N GLN A 250 -13.32 6.38 2.86
CA GLN A 250 -12.21 5.54 2.40
C GLN A 250 -12.10 5.47 0.87
N ALA A 251 -13.20 5.31 0.16
CA ALA A 251 -13.18 5.28 -1.30
C ALA A 251 -12.80 6.65 -1.89
N GLU A 252 -13.34 7.73 -1.33
CA GLU A 252 -12.99 9.09 -1.73
C GLU A 252 -11.51 9.41 -1.48
N ARG A 253 -10.97 8.93 -0.36
CA ARG A 253 -9.54 9.05 -0.02
C ARG A 253 -8.65 8.30 -1.01
N VAL A 254 -9.06 7.12 -1.46
CA VAL A 254 -8.36 6.39 -2.53
C VAL A 254 -8.39 7.19 -3.83
N ALA A 255 -9.55 7.71 -4.23
CA ALA A 255 -9.67 8.55 -5.42
C ALA A 255 -8.76 9.79 -5.32
N ALA A 256 -8.66 10.41 -4.15
CA ALA A 256 -7.75 11.53 -3.91
C ALA A 256 -6.26 11.12 -4.03
N LYS A 257 -5.87 9.92 -3.59
CA LYS A 257 -4.51 9.38 -3.81
C LYS A 257 -4.22 9.15 -5.30
N VAL A 258 -5.23 8.72 -6.06
CA VAL A 258 -5.13 8.59 -7.52
C VAL A 258 -4.93 9.96 -8.17
N VAL A 259 -5.64 11.00 -7.72
CA VAL A 259 -5.43 12.40 -8.16
C VAL A 259 -4.02 12.89 -7.79
N ALA A 260 -3.52 12.52 -6.61
CA ALA A 260 -2.14 12.84 -6.19
C ALA A 260 -1.07 12.14 -7.06
N GLY A 261 -1.45 11.11 -7.82
CA GLY A 261 -0.61 10.43 -8.79
C GLY A 261 -0.30 8.96 -8.52
N ALA A 262 -1.08 8.30 -7.66
CA ALA A 262 -0.98 6.85 -7.50
C ALA A 262 -1.47 6.13 -8.76
N ASP A 263 -0.69 5.18 -9.24
CA ASP A 263 -0.97 4.37 -10.42
C ASP A 263 -1.66 3.04 -10.05
N PHE A 264 -1.38 2.50 -8.87
CA PHE A 264 -2.05 1.31 -8.33
C PHE A 264 -2.34 1.44 -6.85
N ILE A 265 -3.32 0.70 -6.39
CA ILE A 265 -3.79 0.69 -5.01
C ILE A 265 -3.66 -0.74 -4.47
N GLN A 266 -3.03 -0.90 -3.32
CA GLN A 266 -3.03 -2.17 -2.57
C GLN A 266 -3.89 -2.01 -1.33
N THR A 267 -4.79 -2.99 -1.10
CA THR A 267 -5.61 -2.97 0.11
C THR A 267 -4.94 -3.71 1.27
N GLN A 268 -5.41 -3.44 2.48
CA GLN A 268 -5.22 -4.33 3.61
C GLN A 268 -5.93 -5.67 3.33
N ALA A 269 -5.63 -6.72 4.14
CA ALA A 269 -6.23 -8.03 3.97
C ALA A 269 -7.77 -7.98 3.95
N VAL A 270 -8.36 -8.61 2.95
CA VAL A 270 -9.81 -8.66 2.71
C VAL A 270 -10.31 -10.08 2.83
N PHE A 271 -11.40 -10.26 3.60
CA PHE A 271 -12.14 -11.53 3.73
C PHE A 271 -13.61 -11.34 3.35
N ASP A 272 -14.16 -10.12 3.53
CA ASP A 272 -15.56 -9.77 3.27
C ASP A 272 -15.73 -9.30 1.83
N LEU A 273 -16.03 -10.22 0.92
CA LEU A 273 -16.20 -9.93 -0.51
C LEU A 273 -17.44 -9.06 -0.82
N PRO A 274 -18.59 -9.22 -0.16
CA PRO A 274 -19.70 -8.27 -0.33
C PRO A 274 -19.32 -6.83 0.03
N ALA A 275 -18.65 -6.62 1.16
CA ALA A 275 -18.19 -5.28 1.55
C ALA A 275 -17.11 -4.73 0.59
N LEU A 276 -16.23 -5.60 0.07
CA LEU A 276 -15.28 -5.22 -0.99
C LEU A 276 -16.02 -4.78 -2.26
N GLY A 277 -17.08 -5.49 -2.67
CA GLY A 277 -17.90 -5.12 -3.83
C GLY A 277 -18.48 -3.71 -3.66
N ALA A 278 -19.10 -3.41 -2.52
CA ALA A 278 -19.62 -2.09 -2.23
C ALA A 278 -18.53 -0.99 -2.24
N PHE A 279 -17.32 -1.31 -1.78
CA PHE A 279 -16.18 -0.39 -1.87
C PHE A 279 -15.73 -0.16 -3.31
N ILE A 280 -15.68 -1.21 -4.15
CA ILE A 280 -15.36 -1.11 -5.57
C ILE A 280 -16.39 -0.25 -6.31
N ASP A 281 -17.69 -0.40 -6.00
CA ASP A 281 -18.75 0.43 -6.60
C ASP A 281 -18.53 1.91 -6.29
N GLN A 282 -18.12 2.25 -5.06
CA GLN A 282 -17.76 3.62 -4.69
C GLN A 282 -16.51 4.11 -5.45
N LEU A 283 -15.49 3.26 -5.63
CA LEU A 283 -14.30 3.61 -6.43
C LEU A 283 -14.67 3.88 -7.90
N HIS A 284 -15.61 3.13 -8.48
CA HIS A 284 -16.15 3.40 -9.82
C HIS A 284 -16.91 4.73 -9.87
N ALA A 285 -17.73 5.04 -8.84
CA ALA A 285 -18.43 6.31 -8.76
C ALA A 285 -17.46 7.51 -8.78
N PHE A 286 -16.31 7.38 -8.13
CA PHE A 286 -15.22 8.37 -8.19
C PHE A 286 -14.34 8.26 -9.44
N LYS A 287 -14.56 7.29 -10.33
CA LYS A 287 -13.71 7.00 -11.51
C LYS A 287 -12.25 6.66 -11.16
N ALA A 288 -12.00 6.23 -9.93
CA ALA A 288 -10.65 5.93 -9.48
C ALA A 288 -10.04 4.75 -10.25
N LEU A 289 -10.85 3.73 -10.57
CA LEU A 289 -10.43 2.53 -11.29
C LEU A 289 -10.28 2.74 -12.81
N ASP A 290 -10.78 3.84 -13.35
CA ASP A 290 -10.50 4.24 -14.74
C ASP A 290 -9.03 4.66 -14.92
N ARG A 291 -8.35 5.00 -13.82
CA ARG A 291 -7.00 5.54 -13.85
C ARG A 291 -5.99 4.66 -13.12
N ALA A 292 -6.35 4.04 -12.01
CA ALA A 292 -5.48 3.17 -11.21
C ALA A 292 -5.97 1.72 -11.21
N TRP A 293 -5.10 0.79 -10.85
CA TRP A 293 -5.42 -0.63 -10.68
C TRP A 293 -5.61 -0.96 -9.21
N LEU A 294 -6.57 -1.83 -8.89
CA LEU A 294 -6.83 -2.32 -7.54
C LEU A 294 -6.24 -3.72 -7.35
N ILE A 295 -5.34 -3.83 -6.40
CA ILE A 295 -4.71 -5.08 -5.96
C ILE A 295 -5.19 -5.36 -4.55
N VAL A 296 -5.83 -6.50 -4.34
CA VAL A 296 -6.48 -6.83 -3.07
C VAL A 296 -5.53 -7.62 -2.18
N GLY A 297 -5.37 -7.18 -0.94
CA GLY A 297 -4.59 -7.88 0.07
C GLY A 297 -5.27 -9.17 0.52
N VAL A 298 -4.52 -10.27 0.60
CA VAL A 298 -4.97 -11.58 1.06
C VAL A 298 -3.98 -12.12 2.09
N ALA A 299 -4.43 -12.29 3.32
CA ALA A 299 -3.61 -12.91 4.36
C ALA A 299 -3.68 -14.44 4.27
N ILE A 300 -2.53 -15.08 4.25
CA ILE A 300 -2.43 -16.54 4.24
C ILE A 300 -2.51 -17.03 5.68
N ILE A 301 -3.68 -17.51 6.09
CA ILE A 301 -3.92 -18.03 7.44
C ILE A 301 -3.56 -19.51 7.48
N THR A 302 -2.59 -19.90 8.32
CA THR A 302 -2.13 -21.28 8.47
C THR A 302 -2.44 -21.87 9.86
N SER A 303 -3.02 -21.07 10.77
CA SER A 303 -3.40 -21.52 12.11
C SER A 303 -4.56 -20.71 12.72
N LEU A 304 -5.22 -21.29 13.71
CA LEU A 304 -6.22 -20.62 14.53
C LEU A 304 -5.65 -19.38 15.25
N GLU A 305 -4.40 -19.47 15.69
CA GLU A 305 -3.72 -18.36 16.37
C GLU A 305 -3.58 -17.16 15.46
N GLN A 306 -3.15 -17.36 14.22
CA GLN A 306 -3.05 -16.29 13.20
C GLN A 306 -4.42 -15.68 12.88
N ALA A 307 -5.48 -16.50 12.76
CA ALA A 307 -6.83 -16.01 12.53
C ALA A 307 -7.32 -15.09 13.66
N ARG A 308 -7.12 -15.50 14.90
CA ARG A 308 -7.47 -14.72 16.10
C ARG A 308 -6.64 -13.46 16.25
N TRP A 309 -5.34 -13.53 15.93
CA TRP A 309 -4.45 -12.38 15.94
C TRP A 309 -4.93 -11.33 14.91
N LEU A 310 -5.25 -11.74 13.69
CA LEU A 310 -5.78 -10.82 12.67
C LEU A 310 -7.08 -10.13 13.13
N GLN A 311 -8.01 -10.88 13.76
CA GLN A 311 -9.26 -10.29 14.25
C GLN A 311 -9.02 -9.23 15.33
N ARG A 312 -8.08 -9.48 16.24
CA ARG A 312 -7.84 -8.64 17.40
C ARG A 312 -6.92 -7.45 17.10
N ASP A 313 -5.83 -7.69 16.34
CA ASP A 313 -4.67 -6.79 16.31
C ASP A 313 -4.52 -6.04 14.98
N VAL A 314 -5.24 -6.45 13.92
CA VAL A 314 -5.15 -5.82 12.59
C VAL A 314 -6.43 -5.05 12.26
N PRO A 315 -6.41 -3.71 12.36
CA PRO A 315 -7.59 -2.89 12.07
C PRO A 315 -8.11 -3.12 10.64
N GLY A 316 -9.39 -3.41 10.51
CA GLY A 316 -10.04 -3.63 9.21
C GLY A 316 -9.89 -5.02 8.61
N ALA A 317 -9.16 -5.95 9.24
CA ALA A 317 -9.00 -7.33 8.75
C ALA A 317 -10.20 -8.23 9.00
N ARG A 318 -11.40 -7.78 9.01
CA ARG A 318 -12.69 -8.46 9.23
C ARG A 318 -12.68 -9.98 8.94
N VAL A 319 -11.86 -10.74 9.69
CA VAL A 319 -11.79 -12.21 9.56
C VAL A 319 -13.14 -12.81 9.97
N PRO A 320 -13.79 -13.63 9.13
CA PRO A 320 -15.09 -14.19 9.44
C PRO A 320 -15.03 -15.11 10.67
N ASP A 321 -15.99 -14.97 11.59
CA ASP A 321 -16.12 -15.86 12.76
C ASP A 321 -16.23 -17.32 12.32
N ALA A 322 -16.96 -17.60 11.26
CA ALA A 322 -17.08 -18.94 10.68
C ALA A 322 -15.74 -19.58 10.31
N LEU A 323 -14.74 -18.78 9.85
CA LEU A 323 -13.38 -19.27 9.58
C LEU A 323 -12.67 -19.63 10.88
N VAL A 324 -12.77 -18.76 11.89
CA VAL A 324 -12.16 -18.98 13.21
C VAL A 324 -12.78 -20.21 13.90
N ASP A 325 -14.11 -20.33 13.91
CA ASP A 325 -14.82 -21.46 14.47
C ASP A 325 -14.45 -22.77 13.76
N ARG A 326 -14.36 -22.73 12.43
CA ARG A 326 -13.94 -23.89 11.65
C ARG A 326 -12.51 -24.31 11.99
N LEU A 327 -11.56 -23.37 12.05
CA LEU A 327 -10.18 -23.65 12.45
C LEU A 327 -10.11 -24.23 13.87
N ALA A 328 -10.96 -23.78 14.79
CA ALA A 328 -11.00 -24.29 16.15
C ALA A 328 -11.44 -25.78 16.23
N THR A 329 -12.20 -26.27 15.26
CA THR A 329 -12.63 -27.70 15.20
C THR A 329 -11.62 -28.60 14.49
N ILE A 330 -10.62 -28.01 13.78
CA ILE A 330 -9.63 -28.76 13.00
C ILE A 330 -8.40 -29.05 13.87
N PRO A 331 -7.88 -30.30 13.92
CA PRO A 331 -6.61 -30.59 14.57
C PRO A 331 -5.48 -29.70 14.04
N ALA A 332 -4.59 -29.23 14.93
CA ALA A 332 -3.54 -28.26 14.61
C ALA A 332 -2.72 -28.65 13.37
N GLN A 333 -2.40 -29.94 13.21
CA GLN A 333 -1.64 -30.47 12.06
C GLN A 333 -2.35 -30.33 10.71
N ARG A 334 -3.66 -30.12 10.70
CA ARG A 334 -4.48 -29.94 9.48
C ARG A 334 -4.89 -28.50 9.21
N GLN A 335 -4.66 -27.57 10.17
CA GLN A 335 -5.07 -26.18 10.03
C GLN A 335 -4.35 -25.50 8.86
N ARG A 336 -3.06 -25.79 8.66
CA ARG A 336 -2.26 -25.24 7.57
C ARG A 336 -2.85 -25.59 6.19
N ALA A 337 -3.10 -26.87 5.94
CA ALA A 337 -3.69 -27.30 4.67
C ALA A 337 -5.05 -26.66 4.42
N TYR A 338 -5.91 -26.65 5.44
CA TYR A 338 -7.23 -26.01 5.35
C TYR A 338 -7.11 -24.49 5.05
N GLY A 339 -6.20 -23.79 5.71
CA GLY A 339 -6.02 -22.36 5.52
C GLY A 339 -5.49 -22.02 4.13
N LEU A 340 -4.58 -22.84 3.58
CA LEU A 340 -4.11 -22.70 2.20
C LEU A 340 -5.24 -22.93 1.19
N ASP A 341 -6.07 -23.94 1.39
CA ASP A 341 -7.24 -24.23 0.54
C ASP A 341 -8.26 -23.08 0.59
N TYR A 342 -8.55 -22.55 1.78
CA TYR A 342 -9.40 -21.37 1.97
C TYR A 342 -8.85 -20.15 1.24
N THR A 343 -7.53 -19.92 1.35
CA THR A 343 -6.87 -18.79 0.69
C THR A 343 -6.94 -18.93 -0.84
N LEU A 344 -6.74 -20.15 -1.35
CA LEU A 344 -6.86 -20.43 -2.78
C LEU A 344 -8.28 -20.12 -3.30
N GLU A 345 -9.31 -20.60 -2.58
CA GLU A 345 -10.71 -20.31 -2.92
C GLU A 345 -11.00 -18.81 -2.92
N LEU A 346 -10.52 -18.09 -1.90
CA LEU A 346 -10.68 -16.63 -1.82
C LEU A 346 -10.04 -15.93 -3.03
N ILE A 347 -8.82 -16.32 -3.43
CA ILE A 347 -8.13 -15.76 -4.61
C ILE A 347 -8.91 -16.05 -5.89
N GLN A 348 -9.46 -17.25 -6.05
CA GLN A 348 -10.28 -17.61 -7.21
C GLN A 348 -11.52 -16.71 -7.31
N ARG A 349 -12.18 -16.45 -6.17
CA ARG A 349 -13.33 -15.54 -6.12
C ARG A 349 -12.94 -14.09 -6.42
N LEU A 350 -11.78 -13.62 -5.92
CA LEU A 350 -11.24 -12.29 -6.21
C LEU A 350 -10.91 -12.13 -7.70
N ARG A 351 -10.39 -13.17 -8.35
CA ARG A 351 -10.10 -13.16 -9.79
C ARG A 351 -11.34 -12.94 -10.65
N LEU A 352 -12.50 -13.39 -10.17
CA LEU A 352 -13.80 -13.21 -10.83
C LEU A 352 -14.50 -11.91 -10.41
N THR A 353 -13.93 -11.14 -9.47
CA THR A 353 -14.55 -9.90 -8.98
C THR A 353 -14.19 -8.73 -9.90
N PRO A 354 -15.17 -8.10 -10.57
CA PRO A 354 -14.92 -6.96 -11.44
C PRO A 354 -14.23 -5.82 -10.68
N GLY A 355 -13.25 -5.18 -11.33
CA GLY A 355 -12.47 -4.09 -10.72
C GLY A 355 -11.23 -4.55 -9.94
N VAL A 356 -11.08 -5.84 -9.63
CA VAL A 356 -9.87 -6.41 -9.03
C VAL A 356 -8.87 -6.77 -10.12
N SER A 357 -7.64 -6.24 -10.02
CA SER A 357 -6.58 -6.47 -11.01
C SER A 357 -5.52 -7.47 -10.53
N GLY A 358 -5.58 -7.90 -9.29
CA GLY A 358 -4.63 -8.86 -8.73
C GLY A 358 -4.72 -8.95 -7.22
N VAL A 359 -3.81 -9.74 -6.64
CA VAL A 359 -3.71 -9.96 -5.20
C VAL A 359 -2.31 -9.69 -4.67
N LEU A 360 -2.25 -9.19 -3.43
CA LEU A 360 -1.05 -9.10 -2.61
C LEU A 360 -1.16 -10.13 -1.49
N LEU A 361 -0.26 -11.09 -1.45
CA LEU A 361 -0.27 -12.22 -0.52
C LEU A 361 0.59 -11.90 0.70
N PHE A 362 -0.02 -11.86 1.89
CA PHE A 362 0.67 -11.64 3.16
C PHE A 362 1.02 -12.98 3.83
N PRO A 363 2.31 -13.39 3.87
CA PRO A 363 2.73 -14.52 4.69
C PRO A 363 2.81 -14.08 6.16
N LEU A 364 1.80 -14.41 6.95
CA LEU A 364 1.70 -13.97 8.32
C LEU A 364 2.89 -14.45 9.15
N HIS A 365 3.41 -13.58 10.02
CA HIS A 365 4.58 -13.84 10.88
C HIS A 365 5.83 -14.33 10.11
N GLY A 366 5.98 -13.89 8.85
CA GLY A 366 7.12 -14.25 8.01
C GLY A 366 7.15 -15.71 7.52
N ASP A 367 6.00 -16.40 7.52
CA ASP A 367 5.85 -17.79 7.03
C ASP A 367 5.95 -17.84 5.49
N ILE A 368 7.16 -17.65 4.95
CA ILE A 368 7.43 -17.72 3.51
C ILE A 368 7.08 -19.09 2.92
N ASP A 369 7.13 -20.15 3.73
CA ASP A 369 6.80 -21.50 3.26
C ASP A 369 5.32 -21.61 2.85
N SER A 370 4.43 -20.81 3.47
CA SER A 370 3.04 -20.70 3.02
C SER A 370 2.90 -20.12 1.61
N LEU A 371 3.75 -19.17 1.23
CA LEU A 371 3.80 -18.67 -0.15
C LEU A 371 4.31 -19.75 -1.10
N ALA A 372 5.40 -20.45 -0.73
CA ALA A 372 5.99 -21.50 -1.56
C ALA A 372 5.02 -22.67 -1.82
N GLU A 373 4.14 -22.98 -0.86
CA GLU A 373 3.11 -23.99 -1.03
C GLU A 373 1.90 -23.48 -1.84
N LEU A 374 1.54 -22.18 -1.69
CA LEU A 374 0.33 -21.61 -2.29
C LEU A 374 0.53 -21.20 -3.75
N VAL A 375 1.59 -20.43 -4.06
CA VAL A 375 1.69 -19.75 -5.38
C VAL A 375 1.82 -20.71 -6.57
N PRO A 376 2.47 -21.91 -6.48
CA PRO A 376 2.44 -22.87 -7.58
C PRO A 376 1.04 -23.44 -7.87
N ARG A 377 0.12 -23.37 -6.91
CA ARG A 377 -1.27 -23.83 -7.06
C ARG A 377 -2.18 -22.76 -7.71
N LEU A 378 -1.70 -21.52 -7.82
CA LEU A 378 -2.36 -20.45 -8.55
C LEU A 378 -2.00 -20.60 -10.04
N GLU A 379 -2.56 -21.59 -10.71
CA GLU A 379 -2.27 -21.82 -12.13
C GLU A 379 -2.40 -20.52 -12.92
N PRO A 380 -1.41 -20.16 -13.74
CA PRO A 380 -1.62 -19.16 -14.75
C PRO A 380 -2.68 -19.70 -15.71
N GLU A 381 -3.72 -18.94 -15.96
CA GLU A 381 -4.60 -19.22 -17.12
C GLU A 381 -3.71 -19.33 -18.35
N ARG A 382 -3.68 -20.52 -18.95
CA ARG A 382 -2.96 -20.81 -20.21
C ARG A 382 -3.66 -20.14 -21.37
#